data_feb76d67a5d52d97bcb0e492893440a9
#
_entry.id   feb76d67a5d52d97bcb0e492893440a9
#
_cell.length_a   1.000
_cell.length_b   1.000
_cell.length_c   1.000
_cell.angle_alpha   90.00
_cell.angle_beta   90.00
_cell.angle_gamma   90.00
#
_symmetry.space_group_name_H-M   'P 1'
#
loop_
_entity.id
_entity.type
_entity.pdbx_description
1 polymer ?
#
loop_
_entity_poly.entity_id
_entity_poly.type
_entity_poly.pdbx_seq_one_letter_code
_entity_poly.pdbx_strand_id
1 'polypeptide(L)'
;MNDKVSTEEARDGGTRASLRWARRGRKLLAWGSLILAAAYLLPGPSALGAAITNSDCMVCHDDPALTRTVEGKTHSLQVSEKDLKLSVHAQLSCTDCHAGIQELPHADKLPAPQCGSCHDAESKEYAASIHGKLGAKGDLNAPTCKECHGTHSVRGKDNPESATFATNVPALCARCHREGKTAAARYTGDEHEIIERYTESIHGKGLMKSGLTVTAMCTNCHTAHSVLPRSDSASSVNPANLPATCGRCHHGIQEQFRRSVHSPLVTKTDKPLPVCNDCHTAHTIRRTDEQGFKLTIMQQCGRCHAEIAKTYFDTYHGKVSQLGYTKTAKCYDCHGAHDIMAVTDPRSHLSRQNVLQTCQKCHEGATRRFAGYLTHATHHDPKKYPFLFWTFWGMTGLLVGTFLISGIHTLLWLPRALQMKRERKQRHAAKRD
;
A
#
# COMPACT_ATOMS: atom_id res chain seq x y z
N MET A 1 37.29 8.93 38.12
CA MET A 1 38.48 8.07 38.04
C MET A 1 38.64 7.84 36.53
N ASN A 2 39.41 8.69 35.91
CA ASN A 2 40.84 8.58 35.53
C ASN A 2 41.00 7.38 34.59
N ASP A 3 41.54 7.45 33.43
CA ASP A 3 42.52 8.28 32.71
C ASP A 3 42.71 7.54 31.36
N LYS A 4 43.09 8.01 30.32
CA LYS A 4 44.11 8.79 29.61
C LYS A 4 44.08 8.35 28.17
N VAL A 5 43.89 9.21 27.21
CA VAL A 5 44.87 9.96 26.38
C VAL A 5 46.13 9.18 26.02
N SER A 6 46.32 8.97 24.73
CA SER A 6 47.63 9.11 24.12
C SER A 6 47.50 9.42 22.59
N THR A 7 47.93 10.61 22.31
CA THR A 7 48.39 11.17 21.03
C THR A 7 49.73 10.57 20.73
N GLU A 8 50.01 10.34 19.42
CA GLU A 8 51.39 10.36 18.95
C GLU A 8 51.44 10.93 17.52
N GLU A 9 52.14 12.03 17.49
CA GLU A 9 52.73 12.75 16.37
C GLU A 9 53.89 11.97 15.74
N ALA A 10 54.23 12.29 14.52
CA ALA A 10 55.51 12.78 14.06
C ALA A 10 55.76 12.43 12.59
N ARG A 11 55.93 13.44 11.81
CA ARG A 11 57.16 14.01 11.19
C ARG A 11 57.47 13.43 9.84
N ASP A 12 57.38 14.28 8.86
CA ASP A 12 58.37 15.21 8.30
C ASP A 12 59.38 14.56 7.33
N GLY A 13 59.48 15.11 6.16
CA GLY A 13 60.46 14.68 5.13
C GLY A 13 60.30 15.48 3.85
N GLY A 14 60.63 16.77 3.92
CA GLY A 14 60.78 17.59 2.72
C GLY A 14 62.10 17.37 2.04
N THR A 15 62.16 17.51 0.75
CA THR A 15 63.37 17.90 0.03
C THR A 15 63.05 18.79 -1.17
N ARG A 16 63.65 19.95 -1.09
CA ARG A 16 63.85 20.97 -2.13
C ARG A 16 64.87 20.49 -3.17
N ALA A 17 64.66 20.87 -4.44
CA ALA A 17 65.73 21.15 -5.39
C ALA A 17 65.12 21.97 -6.52
N SER A 18 65.18 23.28 -6.48
CA SER A 18 66.21 24.19 -6.95
C SER A 18 66.46 24.16 -8.49
N LEU A 19 65.90 25.17 -9.08
CA LEU A 19 66.46 26.02 -10.18
C LEU A 19 67.77 25.58 -10.87
N ARG A 20 67.78 25.51 -12.21
CA ARG A 20 68.88 25.95 -13.04
C ARG A 20 68.37 26.62 -14.32
N TRP A 21 68.66 27.90 -14.43
CA TRP A 21 68.73 28.68 -15.61
C TRP A 21 70.07 28.35 -16.43
N ALA A 22 69.96 28.27 -17.73
CA ALA A 22 71.09 28.51 -18.59
C ALA A 22 70.65 28.99 -19.98
N ARG A 23 70.96 30.20 -20.22
CA ARG A 23 70.99 30.98 -21.47
C ARG A 23 71.82 30.31 -22.55
N ARG A 24 71.39 30.56 -23.79
CA ARG A 24 72.19 30.91 -25.01
C ARG A 24 71.23 30.82 -26.18
N GLY A 25 71.12 31.77 -27.08
CA GLY A 25 71.89 32.77 -27.64
C GLY A 25 71.58 32.89 -29.15
N ARG A 26 71.07 34.01 -29.50
CA ARG A 26 71.07 34.63 -30.86
C ARG A 26 71.55 33.81 -32.08
N LYS A 27 70.63 33.69 -33.09
CA LYS A 27 71.00 34.06 -34.47
C LYS A 27 69.76 34.67 -35.13
N LEU A 28 69.91 35.93 -35.48
CA LEU A 28 69.08 36.74 -36.36
C LEU A 28 69.39 36.45 -37.83
N LEU A 29 68.38 36.70 -38.64
CA LEU A 29 68.43 37.15 -40.02
C LEU A 29 68.03 36.18 -41.13
N ALA A 30 67.12 36.75 -41.90
CA ALA A 30 66.68 36.41 -43.23
C ALA A 30 65.62 35.34 -43.38
N TRP A 31 64.36 35.86 -43.49
CA TRP A 31 63.42 35.47 -44.55
C TRP A 31 62.16 36.34 -44.41
N GLY A 32 62.30 37.58 -44.65
CA GLY A 32 61.20 38.47 -44.96
C GLY A 32 61.00 38.44 -46.47
N SER A 33 59.87 37.93 -46.92
CA SER A 33 59.25 38.23 -48.21
C SER A 33 58.47 37.07 -48.81
N LEU A 34 57.59 36.37 -48.00
CA LEU A 34 56.63 35.40 -48.57
C LEU A 34 55.40 35.23 -47.69
N ILE A 35 54.93 36.24 -46.96
CA ILE A 35 53.72 36.16 -46.11
C ILE A 35 52.70 37.25 -46.54
N LEU A 36 52.56 37.51 -47.83
CA LEU A 36 51.52 38.45 -48.28
C LEU A 36 50.59 37.89 -49.37
N ALA A 37 50.56 36.58 -49.60
CA ALA A 37 49.66 35.97 -50.59
C ALA A 37 48.78 34.80 -50.02
N ALA A 38 48.86 34.49 -48.75
CA ALA A 38 48.05 33.43 -48.15
C ALA A 38 46.87 33.94 -47.22
N ALA A 39 46.61 35.23 -47.21
CA ALA A 39 45.58 35.83 -46.37
C ALA A 39 44.17 35.96 -47.03
N TYR A 40 43.95 35.34 -48.18
CA TYR A 40 42.66 35.46 -48.91
C TYR A 40 41.94 34.14 -49.14
N LEU A 41 42.34 33.08 -48.44
CA LEU A 41 41.65 31.78 -48.50
C LEU A 41 41.35 31.17 -47.10
N LEU A 42 41.13 32.04 -46.06
CA LEU A 42 40.43 31.56 -44.87
C LEU A 42 38.96 31.58 -45.24
N PRO A 43 38.25 30.45 -45.12
CA PRO A 43 36.81 30.49 -45.17
C PRO A 43 36.35 31.50 -44.12
N GLY A 44 35.58 32.49 -44.54
CA GLY A 44 35.00 33.47 -43.62
C GLY A 44 34.29 32.72 -42.48
N PRO A 45 34.17 33.33 -41.28
CA PRO A 45 33.46 32.67 -40.20
C PRO A 45 32.12 32.22 -40.77
N SER A 46 31.95 30.89 -40.86
CA SER A 46 30.66 30.31 -41.11
C SER A 46 29.73 31.00 -40.13
N ALA A 47 28.75 31.74 -40.63
CA ALA A 47 27.75 32.34 -39.79
C ALA A 47 27.16 31.18 -38.93
N LEU A 48 27.68 31.05 -37.72
CA LEU A 48 27.06 30.22 -36.70
C LEU A 48 25.63 30.77 -36.63
N GLY A 49 24.66 30.05 -37.22
CA GLY A 49 23.27 30.42 -37.16
C GLY A 49 22.95 30.75 -35.70
N ALA A 50 22.39 31.91 -35.46
CA ALA A 50 22.02 32.32 -34.10
C ALA A 50 21.28 31.16 -33.45
N ALA A 51 21.72 30.72 -32.26
CA ALA A 51 21.07 29.62 -31.54
C ALA A 51 19.60 29.98 -31.32
N ILE A 52 18.69 29.08 -31.68
CA ILE A 52 17.25 29.25 -31.45
C ILE A 52 17.01 29.40 -29.96
N THR A 53 16.36 30.49 -29.58
CA THR A 53 16.09 30.86 -28.21
C THR A 53 14.62 30.56 -27.82
N ASN A 54 14.32 30.53 -26.52
CA ASN A 54 12.94 30.36 -26.04
C ASN A 54 12.01 31.47 -26.57
N SER A 55 12.52 32.71 -26.71
CA SER A 55 11.74 33.82 -27.25
C SER A 55 11.32 33.62 -28.72
N ASP A 56 12.13 32.97 -29.52
CA ASP A 56 11.79 32.67 -30.91
C ASP A 56 10.63 31.66 -31.01
N CYS A 57 10.57 30.70 -30.08
CA CYS A 57 9.49 29.74 -29.98
C CYS A 57 8.18 30.41 -29.51
N MET A 58 8.27 31.32 -28.56
CA MET A 58 7.12 32.01 -27.97
C MET A 58 6.44 32.99 -28.93
N VAL A 59 7.10 33.41 -30.04
CA VAL A 59 6.45 34.21 -31.08
C VAL A 59 5.16 33.52 -31.61
N CYS A 60 5.17 32.20 -31.73
CA CYS A 60 4.00 31.42 -32.18
C CYS A 60 3.31 30.73 -31.00
N HIS A 61 4.07 30.15 -30.05
CA HIS A 61 3.52 29.29 -29.00
C HIS A 61 2.91 30.04 -27.81
N ASP A 62 2.97 31.36 -27.75
CA ASP A 62 2.20 32.17 -26.80
C ASP A 62 0.77 32.50 -27.30
N ASP A 63 0.49 32.27 -28.59
CA ASP A 63 -0.82 32.52 -29.18
C ASP A 63 -1.83 31.47 -28.71
N PRO A 64 -2.92 31.86 -27.99
CA PRO A 64 -3.97 30.97 -27.56
C PRO A 64 -4.78 30.39 -28.73
N ALA A 65 -4.74 30.98 -29.91
CA ALA A 65 -5.42 30.50 -31.10
C ALA A 65 -4.62 29.40 -31.84
N LEU A 66 -3.34 29.20 -31.49
CA LEU A 66 -2.51 28.19 -32.11
C LEU A 66 -2.98 26.78 -31.72
N THR A 67 -3.52 26.09 -32.70
CA THR A 67 -4.09 24.75 -32.51
C THR A 67 -3.66 23.77 -33.59
N ARG A 68 -3.77 22.49 -33.29
CA ARG A 68 -3.53 21.40 -34.25
C ARG A 68 -4.63 20.37 -34.14
N THR A 69 -5.15 19.93 -35.27
CA THR A 69 -6.14 18.85 -35.29
C THR A 69 -5.46 17.52 -35.59
N VAL A 70 -5.64 16.54 -34.71
CA VAL A 70 -5.13 15.18 -34.85
C VAL A 70 -6.31 14.23 -34.65
N GLU A 71 -6.58 13.36 -35.63
CA GLU A 71 -7.70 12.39 -35.59
C GLU A 71 -9.04 13.03 -35.25
N GLY A 72 -9.29 14.22 -35.80
CA GLY A 72 -10.53 14.98 -35.61
C GLY A 72 -10.67 15.70 -34.26
N LYS A 73 -9.66 15.66 -33.42
CA LYS A 73 -9.60 16.40 -32.15
C LYS A 73 -8.64 17.57 -32.26
N THR A 74 -9.12 18.75 -31.88
CA THR A 74 -8.32 19.98 -31.82
C THR A 74 -7.56 20.06 -30.50
N HIS A 75 -6.25 20.20 -30.59
CA HIS A 75 -5.35 20.35 -29.47
C HIS A 75 -4.74 21.74 -29.49
N SER A 76 -4.72 22.45 -28.36
CA SER A 76 -3.96 23.68 -28.21
C SER A 76 -2.47 23.37 -28.23
N LEU A 77 -1.70 24.19 -28.96
CA LEU A 77 -0.26 24.20 -28.97
C LEU A 77 0.33 25.37 -28.16
N GLN A 78 -0.53 26.15 -27.51
CA GLN A 78 -0.10 27.24 -26.66
C GLN A 78 0.73 26.74 -25.48
N VAL A 79 1.81 27.43 -25.20
CA VAL A 79 2.65 27.24 -24.01
C VAL A 79 2.53 28.49 -23.13
N SER A 80 2.05 28.33 -21.91
CA SER A 80 1.96 29.43 -20.94
C SER A 80 3.36 29.77 -20.41
N GLU A 81 3.85 30.96 -20.71
CA GLU A 81 5.15 31.45 -20.19
C GLU A 81 5.15 31.49 -18.65
N LYS A 82 4.00 31.85 -18.05
CA LYS A 82 3.81 31.82 -16.60
C LYS A 82 4.03 30.43 -16.01
N ASP A 83 3.42 29.40 -16.63
CA ASP A 83 3.52 28.03 -16.16
C ASP A 83 4.92 27.46 -16.34
N LEU A 84 5.57 27.80 -17.46
CA LEU A 84 6.95 27.43 -17.72
C LEU A 84 7.91 28.04 -16.66
N LYS A 85 7.75 29.32 -16.33
CA LYS A 85 8.53 30.00 -15.29
C LYS A 85 8.36 29.39 -13.90
N LEU A 86 7.23 28.79 -13.62
CA LEU A 86 6.94 28.09 -12.36
C LEU A 86 7.33 26.62 -12.37
N SER A 87 7.78 26.09 -13.51
CA SER A 87 8.26 24.71 -13.67
C SER A 87 9.62 24.53 -13.01
N VAL A 88 9.89 23.30 -12.52
CA VAL A 88 11.25 22.91 -12.09
C VAL A 88 12.27 22.94 -13.25
N HIS A 89 11.79 23.00 -14.50
CA HIS A 89 12.58 23.07 -15.73
C HIS A 89 12.66 24.50 -16.30
N ALA A 90 12.29 25.52 -15.54
CA ALA A 90 12.23 26.92 -16.00
C ALA A 90 13.54 27.47 -16.58
N GLN A 91 14.67 26.88 -16.23
CA GLN A 91 16.01 27.31 -16.69
C GLN A 91 16.46 26.61 -17.99
N LEU A 92 15.66 25.65 -18.48
CA LEU A 92 15.99 24.89 -19.68
C LEU A 92 15.52 25.64 -20.94
N SER A 93 16.22 25.42 -22.05
CA SER A 93 15.77 25.85 -23.36
C SER A 93 14.70 24.91 -23.90
N CYS A 94 13.80 25.41 -24.74
CA CYS A 94 12.76 24.59 -25.38
C CYS A 94 13.44 23.42 -26.17
N THR A 95 14.57 23.67 -26.79
CA THR A 95 15.36 22.69 -27.55
C THR A 95 16.04 21.63 -26.68
N ASP A 96 16.20 21.83 -25.38
CA ASP A 96 16.72 20.79 -24.48
C ASP A 96 15.76 19.59 -24.37
N CYS A 97 14.46 19.85 -24.51
CA CYS A 97 13.44 18.80 -24.56
C CYS A 97 13.02 18.48 -26.00
N HIS A 98 12.91 19.49 -26.86
CA HIS A 98 12.52 19.39 -28.28
C HIS A 98 13.75 19.37 -29.20
N ALA A 99 14.68 18.44 -28.95
CA ALA A 99 15.99 18.36 -29.58
C ALA A 99 15.97 18.20 -31.13
N GLY A 100 14.81 17.90 -31.70
CA GLY A 100 14.68 17.77 -33.16
C GLY A 100 14.50 19.08 -33.92
N ILE A 101 14.45 20.25 -33.23
CA ILE A 101 14.21 21.56 -33.85
C ILE A 101 15.57 22.18 -34.22
N GLN A 102 15.77 22.34 -35.51
CA GLN A 102 17.03 22.95 -36.06
C GLN A 102 16.75 24.25 -36.80
N GLU A 103 15.52 24.51 -37.21
CA GLU A 103 15.10 25.71 -37.96
C GLU A 103 13.66 26.11 -37.55
N LEU A 104 13.31 27.35 -37.84
CA LEU A 104 11.99 27.91 -37.63
C LEU A 104 11.46 28.49 -38.96
N PRO A 105 10.19 28.21 -39.32
CA PRO A 105 9.26 27.30 -38.66
C PRO A 105 9.71 25.83 -38.75
N HIS A 106 9.48 25.07 -37.69
CA HIS A 106 9.87 23.65 -37.62
C HIS A 106 8.81 22.74 -38.29
N ALA A 107 9.14 21.48 -38.51
CA ALA A 107 8.24 20.47 -39.05
C ALA A 107 6.99 20.24 -38.11
N ASP A 108 5.84 19.98 -38.70
CA ASP A 108 4.57 19.79 -37.96
C ASP A 108 4.62 18.66 -36.92
N LYS A 109 5.40 17.60 -37.20
CA LYS A 109 5.54 16.45 -36.31
C LYS A 109 6.96 16.36 -35.76
N LEU A 110 7.10 16.69 -34.52
CA LEU A 110 8.36 16.57 -33.79
C LEU A 110 8.47 15.21 -33.08
N PRO A 111 9.69 14.69 -32.87
CA PRO A 111 9.92 13.57 -31.97
C PRO A 111 9.44 13.92 -30.55
N ALA A 112 8.92 12.92 -29.85
CA ALA A 112 8.53 13.10 -28.46
C ALA A 112 9.74 13.42 -27.58
N PRO A 113 9.64 14.36 -26.61
CA PRO A 113 10.70 14.65 -25.66
C PRO A 113 11.16 13.41 -24.92
N GLN A 114 12.46 13.26 -24.75
CA GLN A 114 13.10 12.12 -24.11
C GLN A 114 13.51 12.48 -22.66
N CYS A 115 12.59 12.35 -21.71
CA CYS A 115 12.86 12.65 -20.30
C CYS A 115 14.05 11.86 -19.75
N GLY A 116 14.22 10.62 -20.21
CA GLY A 116 15.31 9.73 -19.80
C GLY A 116 16.71 10.19 -20.17
N SER A 117 16.88 11.22 -21.03
CA SER A 117 18.20 11.79 -21.31
C SER A 117 18.83 12.48 -20.09
N CYS A 118 17.99 12.98 -19.17
CA CYS A 118 18.40 13.58 -17.89
C CYS A 118 17.97 12.76 -16.69
N HIS A 119 16.81 12.09 -16.78
CA HIS A 119 16.20 11.25 -15.73
C HIS A 119 16.39 9.75 -16.04
N ASP A 120 17.64 9.33 -16.22
CA ASP A 120 17.98 7.96 -16.65
C ASP A 120 17.53 6.89 -15.63
N ALA A 121 17.69 7.14 -14.34
CA ALA A 121 17.30 6.20 -13.29
C ALA A 121 15.78 5.97 -13.27
N GLU A 122 14.98 7.03 -13.24
CA GLU A 122 13.52 6.98 -13.24
C GLU A 122 12.98 6.39 -14.55
N SER A 123 13.63 6.68 -15.66
CA SER A 123 13.29 6.13 -16.97
C SER A 123 13.51 4.61 -17.03
N LYS A 124 14.59 4.11 -16.46
CA LYS A 124 14.86 2.66 -16.35
C LYS A 124 13.86 1.96 -15.44
N GLU A 125 13.58 2.55 -14.29
CA GLU A 125 12.54 2.03 -13.36
C GLU A 125 11.18 1.99 -14.04
N TYR A 126 10.78 3.06 -14.71
CA TYR A 126 9.53 3.13 -15.46
C TYR A 126 9.47 2.07 -16.56
N ALA A 127 10.53 1.92 -17.36
CA ALA A 127 10.57 0.93 -18.44
C ALA A 127 10.39 -0.52 -17.91
N ALA A 128 10.90 -0.80 -16.70
CA ALA A 128 10.73 -2.09 -16.03
C ALA A 128 9.35 -2.28 -15.40
N SER A 129 8.57 -1.20 -15.20
CA SER A 129 7.24 -1.21 -14.58
C SER A 129 6.17 -1.84 -15.48
N ILE A 130 5.00 -2.11 -14.89
CA ILE A 130 3.83 -2.54 -15.67
C ILE A 130 3.40 -1.48 -16.68
N HIS A 131 3.46 -0.19 -16.31
CA HIS A 131 3.11 0.92 -17.19
C HIS A 131 4.05 1.01 -18.38
N GLY A 132 5.37 0.97 -18.15
CA GLY A 132 6.37 1.01 -19.22
C GLY A 132 6.29 -0.20 -20.15
N LYS A 133 6.11 -1.41 -19.58
CA LYS A 133 5.96 -2.64 -20.36
C LYS A 133 4.72 -2.63 -21.26
N LEU A 134 3.60 -2.06 -20.77
CA LEU A 134 2.38 -1.91 -21.58
C LEU A 134 2.58 -0.88 -22.68
N GLY A 135 3.18 0.28 -22.36
CA GLY A 135 3.50 1.31 -23.35
C GLY A 135 4.44 0.79 -24.45
N ALA A 136 5.46 0.02 -24.11
CA ALA A 136 6.37 -0.61 -25.06
C ALA A 136 5.69 -1.61 -25.99
N LYS A 137 4.55 -2.19 -25.56
CA LYS A 137 3.67 -3.05 -26.39
C LYS A 137 2.68 -2.27 -27.24
N GLY A 138 2.71 -0.94 -27.19
CA GLY A 138 1.82 -0.08 -27.98
C GLY A 138 0.45 0.17 -27.30
N ASP A 139 0.30 -0.11 -26.01
CA ASP A 139 -0.95 0.22 -25.30
C ASP A 139 -1.07 1.74 -25.11
N LEU A 140 -1.96 2.37 -25.84
CA LEU A 140 -2.19 3.81 -25.79
C LEU A 140 -2.80 4.30 -24.47
N ASN A 141 -3.29 3.40 -23.63
CA ASN A 141 -3.82 3.74 -22.31
C ASN A 141 -2.75 3.60 -21.20
N ALA A 142 -1.55 3.14 -21.53
CA ALA A 142 -0.44 3.13 -20.57
C ALA A 142 0.03 4.57 -20.35
N PRO A 143 0.05 5.08 -19.10
CA PRO A 143 0.52 6.43 -18.84
C PRO A 143 2.01 6.54 -19.10
N THR A 144 2.45 7.65 -19.66
CA THR A 144 3.87 8.02 -19.79
C THR A 144 4.25 9.04 -18.72
N CYS A 145 5.47 9.55 -18.74
CA CYS A 145 5.94 10.53 -17.74
C CYS A 145 5.01 11.76 -17.65
N LYS A 146 4.52 12.25 -18.79
CA LYS A 146 3.69 13.46 -18.85
C LYS A 146 2.30 13.30 -18.22
N GLU A 147 1.72 12.09 -18.23
CA GLU A 147 0.39 11.86 -17.61
C GLU A 147 0.43 12.01 -16.10
N CYS A 148 1.61 11.78 -15.49
CA CYS A 148 1.80 11.95 -14.04
C CYS A 148 2.40 13.31 -13.69
N HIS A 149 3.39 13.79 -14.45
CA HIS A 149 4.15 14.98 -14.09
C HIS A 149 3.74 16.25 -14.84
N GLY A 150 2.92 16.12 -15.88
CA GLY A 150 2.60 17.22 -16.78
C GLY A 150 3.68 17.41 -17.85
N THR A 151 3.61 18.55 -18.55
CA THR A 151 4.52 18.89 -19.66
C THR A 151 5.33 20.16 -19.34
N HIS A 152 4.81 21.33 -19.68
CA HIS A 152 5.52 22.61 -19.51
C HIS A 152 5.41 23.17 -18.08
N SER A 153 4.45 22.72 -17.26
CA SER A 153 4.23 23.15 -15.90
C SER A 153 4.63 22.11 -14.84
N VAL A 154 5.73 21.38 -15.08
CA VAL A 154 6.20 20.33 -14.15
C VAL A 154 6.56 20.96 -12.80
N ARG A 155 5.85 20.57 -11.74
CA ARG A 155 6.06 21.04 -10.37
C ARG A 155 6.80 19.99 -9.55
N GLY A 156 7.62 20.45 -8.61
CA GLY A 156 8.24 19.55 -7.62
C GLY A 156 7.19 18.82 -6.78
N LYS A 157 7.51 17.62 -6.35
CA LYS A 157 6.60 16.80 -5.51
C LYS A 157 6.19 17.44 -4.19
N ASP A 158 6.95 18.43 -3.72
CA ASP A 158 6.68 19.16 -2.47
C ASP A 158 5.81 20.41 -2.70
N ASN A 159 5.48 20.73 -3.95
CA ASN A 159 4.58 21.83 -4.30
C ASN A 159 3.13 21.33 -4.26
N PRO A 160 2.22 21.95 -3.48
CA PRO A 160 0.81 21.56 -3.40
C PRO A 160 0.06 21.56 -4.75
N GLU A 161 0.52 22.36 -5.72
CA GLU A 161 -0.05 22.40 -7.08
C GLU A 161 0.44 21.25 -7.98
N SER A 162 1.44 20.47 -7.54
CA SER A 162 1.94 19.32 -8.29
C SER A 162 0.90 18.19 -8.30
N ALA A 163 0.69 17.57 -9.45
CA ALA A 163 -0.11 16.35 -9.52
C ALA A 163 0.47 15.20 -8.70
N THR A 164 1.77 15.22 -8.45
CA THR A 164 2.50 14.23 -7.64
C THR A 164 2.68 14.66 -6.17
N PHE A 165 2.09 15.78 -5.75
CA PHE A 165 2.02 16.13 -4.34
C PHE A 165 1.19 15.10 -3.56
N ALA A 166 1.57 14.82 -2.33
CA ALA A 166 1.03 13.71 -1.55
C ALA A 166 -0.51 13.59 -1.59
N THR A 167 -1.23 14.70 -1.33
CA THR A 167 -2.70 14.71 -1.32
C THR A 167 -3.32 14.58 -2.71
N ASN A 168 -2.57 14.85 -3.79
CA ASN A 168 -3.05 14.79 -5.16
C ASN A 168 -2.84 13.42 -5.82
N VAL A 169 -1.89 12.61 -5.30
CA VAL A 169 -1.58 11.27 -5.85
C VAL A 169 -2.81 10.36 -5.95
N PRO A 170 -3.72 10.26 -4.97
CA PRO A 170 -4.90 9.41 -5.12
C PRO A 170 -5.79 9.84 -6.29
N ALA A 171 -5.98 11.15 -6.50
CA ALA A 171 -6.75 11.69 -7.63
C ALA A 171 -6.04 11.46 -8.96
N LEU A 172 -4.70 11.55 -8.98
CA LEU A 172 -3.88 11.25 -10.15
C LEU A 172 -4.07 9.78 -10.61
N CYS A 173 -3.92 8.82 -9.69
CA CYS A 173 -4.11 7.40 -9.99
C CYS A 173 -5.56 7.09 -10.38
N ALA A 174 -6.52 7.77 -9.78
CA ALA A 174 -7.95 7.61 -10.03
C ALA A 174 -8.37 7.93 -11.47
N ARG A 175 -7.57 8.68 -12.22
CA ARG A 175 -7.85 8.97 -13.66
C ARG A 175 -8.05 7.69 -14.47
N CYS A 176 -7.33 6.62 -14.10
CA CYS A 176 -7.39 5.32 -14.77
C CYS A 176 -7.85 4.18 -13.83
N HIS A 177 -7.55 4.24 -12.54
CA HIS A 177 -7.76 3.15 -11.57
C HIS A 177 -9.06 3.26 -10.77
N ARG A 178 -9.87 4.31 -10.96
CA ARG A 178 -11.21 4.38 -10.38
C ARG A 178 -12.16 3.42 -11.12
N GLU A 179 -13.11 2.85 -10.41
CA GLU A 179 -14.13 1.98 -11.00
C GLU A 179 -14.78 2.62 -12.23
N GLY A 180 -14.94 1.85 -13.30
CA GLY A 180 -15.43 2.31 -14.60
C GLY A 180 -14.41 3.04 -15.48
N LYS A 181 -13.17 3.25 -15.04
CA LYS A 181 -12.07 3.81 -15.83
C LYS A 181 -11.23 2.72 -16.49
N THR A 182 -10.36 3.13 -17.40
CA THR A 182 -9.64 2.23 -18.32
C THR A 182 -8.85 1.11 -17.68
N ALA A 183 -8.14 1.37 -16.60
CA ALA A 183 -7.37 0.34 -15.89
C ALA A 183 -8.28 -0.56 -15.05
N ALA A 184 -9.25 0.01 -14.33
CA ALA A 184 -10.22 -0.75 -13.55
C ALA A 184 -11.07 -1.68 -14.41
N ALA A 185 -11.53 -1.21 -15.58
CA ALA A 185 -12.33 -2.01 -16.50
C ALA A 185 -11.58 -3.23 -17.11
N ARG A 186 -10.24 -3.22 -17.07
CA ARG A 186 -9.39 -4.32 -17.54
C ARG A 186 -8.97 -5.28 -16.43
N TYR A 187 -9.21 -4.89 -15.19
CA TYR A 187 -8.81 -5.69 -14.03
C TYR A 187 -9.82 -6.82 -13.83
N THR A 188 -9.32 -8.05 -13.72
CA THR A 188 -10.12 -9.28 -13.57
C THR A 188 -9.95 -9.94 -12.20
N GLY A 189 -9.24 -9.32 -11.28
CA GLY A 189 -9.06 -9.83 -9.92
C GLY A 189 -10.17 -9.36 -8.96
N ASP A 190 -10.04 -9.70 -7.69
CA ASP A 190 -11.09 -9.49 -6.66
C ASP A 190 -11.05 -8.09 -6.01
N GLU A 191 -10.01 -7.28 -6.27
CA GLU A 191 -9.83 -5.97 -5.63
C GLU A 191 -10.44 -4.85 -6.49
N HIS A 192 -11.70 -4.56 -6.29
CA HIS A 192 -12.44 -3.49 -6.96
C HIS A 192 -12.56 -2.24 -6.09
N GLU A 193 -12.98 -1.11 -6.68
CA GLU A 193 -13.23 0.17 -5.99
C GLU A 193 -12.01 0.63 -5.15
N ILE A 194 -10.80 0.37 -5.64
CA ILE A 194 -9.57 0.57 -4.85
C ILE A 194 -9.37 2.03 -4.40
N ILE A 195 -9.83 2.99 -5.20
CA ILE A 195 -9.73 4.43 -4.87
C ILE A 195 -10.70 4.77 -3.73
N GLU A 196 -11.93 4.34 -3.82
CA GLU A 196 -12.98 4.56 -2.83
C GLU A 196 -12.61 3.88 -1.51
N ARG A 197 -12.19 2.63 -1.57
CA ARG A 197 -11.72 1.85 -0.42
C ARG A 197 -10.50 2.47 0.24
N TYR A 198 -9.52 2.95 -0.55
CA TYR A 198 -8.37 3.66 -0.01
C TYR A 198 -8.81 4.96 0.70
N THR A 199 -9.69 5.75 0.09
CA THR A 199 -10.16 7.02 0.66
C THR A 199 -10.85 6.81 2.01
N GLU A 200 -11.56 5.70 2.19
CA GLU A 200 -12.20 5.33 3.46
C GLU A 200 -11.27 4.60 4.45
N SER A 201 -10.07 4.22 4.03
CA SER A 201 -9.06 3.62 4.91
C SER A 201 -8.52 4.62 5.93
N ILE A 202 -7.84 4.10 6.98
CA ILE A 202 -7.15 4.97 7.95
C ILE A 202 -6.08 5.84 7.27
N HIS A 203 -5.36 5.30 6.29
CA HIS A 203 -4.35 6.05 5.53
C HIS A 203 -5.00 7.12 4.66
N GLY A 204 -6.04 6.78 3.91
CA GLY A 204 -6.75 7.75 3.08
C GLY A 204 -7.42 8.86 3.89
N LYS A 205 -8.07 8.52 5.01
CA LYS A 205 -8.64 9.53 5.93
C LYS A 205 -7.57 10.44 6.53
N GLY A 206 -6.43 9.88 6.94
CA GLY A 206 -5.29 10.65 7.41
C GLY A 206 -4.79 11.64 6.37
N LEU A 207 -4.61 11.18 5.13
CA LEU A 207 -4.13 11.99 4.02
C LEU A 207 -5.16 13.05 3.58
N MET A 208 -6.38 12.61 3.25
CA MET A 208 -7.37 13.44 2.56
C MET A 208 -8.23 14.28 3.50
N LYS A 209 -8.55 13.77 4.70
CA LYS A 209 -9.39 14.49 5.68
C LYS A 209 -8.58 15.27 6.71
N SER A 210 -7.40 14.76 7.09
CA SER A 210 -6.56 15.40 8.11
C SER A 210 -5.32 16.10 7.55
N GLY A 211 -5.05 16.02 6.25
CA GLY A 211 -3.91 16.67 5.61
C GLY A 211 -2.54 16.11 6.02
N LEU A 212 -2.49 14.89 6.56
CA LEU A 212 -1.26 14.27 7.05
C LEU A 212 -0.45 13.70 5.87
N THR A 213 0.40 14.49 5.28
CA THR A 213 1.21 14.13 4.10
C THR A 213 2.21 13.01 4.34
N VAL A 214 2.48 12.67 5.61
CA VAL A 214 3.31 11.51 6.01
C VAL A 214 2.53 10.20 5.99
N THR A 215 1.21 10.25 5.85
CA THR A 215 0.36 9.05 5.75
C THR A 215 0.60 8.34 4.42
N ALA A 216 0.58 7.00 4.44
CA ALA A 216 0.84 6.21 3.25
C ALA A 216 -0.20 6.49 2.14
N MET A 217 0.31 6.81 0.96
CA MET A 217 -0.46 6.96 -0.28
C MET A 217 -0.11 5.82 -1.25
N CYS A 218 -0.70 5.82 -2.44
CA CYS A 218 -0.54 4.75 -3.43
C CYS A 218 0.92 4.38 -3.69
N THR A 219 1.78 5.40 -3.90
CA THR A 219 3.20 5.21 -4.22
C THR A 219 4.06 4.73 -3.05
N ASN A 220 3.59 4.84 -1.82
CA ASN A 220 4.31 4.29 -0.67
C ASN A 220 4.23 2.76 -0.61
N CYS A 221 3.14 2.20 -1.12
CA CYS A 221 2.97 0.74 -1.20
C CYS A 221 3.41 0.20 -2.57
N HIS A 222 3.00 0.86 -3.66
CA HIS A 222 3.20 0.38 -5.03
C HIS A 222 4.45 0.92 -5.73
N THR A 223 5.23 1.78 -5.06
CA THR A 223 6.32 2.57 -5.65
C THR A 223 5.81 3.64 -6.64
N ALA A 224 6.69 4.55 -7.09
CA ALA A 224 6.31 5.60 -8.04
C ALA A 224 6.58 5.17 -9.50
N HIS A 225 7.82 4.87 -9.82
CA HIS A 225 8.25 4.57 -11.19
C HIS A 225 8.31 3.06 -11.48
N SER A 226 8.61 2.23 -10.46
CA SER A 226 8.75 0.77 -10.59
C SER A 226 7.51 0.00 -10.16
N VAL A 227 6.31 0.47 -10.54
CA VAL A 227 5.04 -0.23 -10.22
C VAL A 227 5.00 -1.60 -10.89
N LEU A 228 4.93 -2.66 -10.09
CA LEU A 228 4.91 -4.04 -10.57
C LEU A 228 3.63 -4.77 -10.12
N PRO A 229 3.15 -5.75 -10.90
CA PRO A 229 2.05 -6.61 -10.48
C PRO A 229 2.38 -7.33 -9.16
N ARG A 230 1.37 -7.62 -8.35
CA ARG A 230 1.52 -8.36 -7.09
C ARG A 230 2.18 -9.73 -7.26
N SER A 231 1.99 -10.37 -8.41
CA SER A 231 2.58 -11.66 -8.76
C SER A 231 4.08 -11.61 -9.06
N ASP A 232 4.63 -10.43 -9.36
CA ASP A 232 6.06 -10.25 -9.62
C ASP A 232 6.83 -10.30 -8.29
N SER A 233 7.86 -11.14 -8.21
CA SER A 233 8.67 -11.30 -6.99
C SER A 233 9.41 -10.02 -6.56
N ALA A 234 9.68 -9.12 -7.49
CA ALA A 234 10.30 -7.81 -7.22
C ALA A 234 9.28 -6.75 -6.77
N SER A 235 7.97 -7.02 -6.89
CA SER A 235 6.93 -6.05 -6.51
C SER A 235 6.97 -5.78 -5.01
N SER A 236 6.90 -4.50 -4.62
CA SER A 236 6.80 -4.10 -3.22
C SER A 236 5.53 -4.62 -2.52
N VAL A 237 4.49 -4.95 -3.29
CA VAL A 237 3.23 -5.52 -2.80
C VAL A 237 3.13 -7.04 -3.01
N ASN A 238 4.22 -7.68 -3.44
CA ASN A 238 4.32 -9.13 -3.42
C ASN A 238 4.24 -9.62 -1.97
N PRO A 239 3.54 -10.75 -1.67
CA PRO A 239 3.42 -11.26 -0.31
C PRO A 239 4.76 -11.40 0.42
N ALA A 240 5.83 -11.83 -0.26
CA ALA A 240 7.15 -11.96 0.35
C ALA A 240 7.76 -10.62 0.78
N ASN A 241 7.46 -9.53 0.08
CA ASN A 241 8.02 -8.20 0.31
C ASN A 241 7.10 -7.31 1.17
N LEU A 242 5.81 -7.67 1.28
CA LEU A 242 4.80 -6.85 1.93
C LEU A 242 5.12 -6.50 3.39
N PRO A 243 5.65 -7.43 4.23
CA PRO A 243 6.06 -7.08 5.59
C PRO A 243 7.13 -5.98 5.64
N ALA A 244 8.08 -5.99 4.70
CA ALA A 244 9.10 -4.95 4.61
C ALA A 244 8.51 -3.62 4.11
N THR A 245 7.55 -3.66 3.20
CA THR A 245 6.86 -2.48 2.69
C THR A 245 6.07 -1.78 3.80
N CYS A 246 5.29 -2.51 4.59
CA CYS A 246 4.59 -1.96 5.75
C CYS A 246 5.57 -1.50 6.84
N GLY A 247 6.64 -2.27 7.04
CA GLY A 247 7.66 -2.04 8.05
C GLY A 247 8.45 -0.76 7.87
N ARG A 248 8.46 -0.14 6.68
CA ARG A 248 9.09 1.17 6.46
C ARG A 248 8.54 2.25 7.41
N CYS A 249 7.26 2.15 7.78
CA CYS A 249 6.61 3.04 8.73
C CYS A 249 6.24 2.32 10.03
N HIS A 250 5.83 1.05 9.94
CA HIS A 250 5.39 0.21 11.06
C HIS A 250 6.50 -0.72 11.53
N HIS A 251 7.71 -0.20 11.74
CA HIS A 251 8.91 -0.98 12.04
C HIS A 251 8.74 -1.88 13.28
N GLY A 252 8.23 -1.34 14.38
CA GLY A 252 8.04 -2.13 15.62
C GLY A 252 7.06 -3.32 15.43
N ILE A 253 6.03 -3.13 14.62
CA ILE A 253 5.07 -4.19 14.28
C ILE A 253 5.74 -5.25 13.38
N GLN A 254 6.55 -4.83 12.43
CA GLN A 254 7.31 -5.74 11.57
C GLN A 254 8.25 -6.62 12.41
N GLU A 255 8.95 -6.05 13.39
CA GLU A 255 9.85 -6.80 14.28
C GLU A 255 9.10 -7.81 15.16
N GLN A 256 7.89 -7.48 15.62
CA GLN A 256 7.02 -8.45 16.30
C GLN A 256 6.61 -9.58 15.35
N PHE A 257 6.13 -9.24 14.15
CA PHE A 257 5.72 -10.21 13.14
C PHE A 257 6.85 -11.17 12.75
N ARG A 258 8.08 -10.69 12.62
CA ARG A 258 9.25 -11.53 12.29
C ARG A 258 9.50 -12.66 13.30
N ARG A 259 9.04 -12.51 14.54
CA ARG A 259 9.14 -13.51 15.62
C ARG A 259 7.92 -14.39 15.77
N SER A 260 6.87 -14.10 15.03
CA SER A 260 5.61 -14.84 15.02
C SER A 260 5.71 -16.16 14.26
N VAL A 261 4.88 -17.13 14.62
CA VAL A 261 4.70 -18.37 13.84
C VAL A 261 4.18 -18.12 12.42
N HIS A 262 3.64 -16.95 12.14
CA HIS A 262 3.23 -16.56 10.79
C HIS A 262 4.40 -16.06 9.92
N SER A 263 5.56 -15.85 10.51
CA SER A 263 6.76 -15.44 9.78
C SER A 263 7.47 -16.65 9.15
N PRO A 264 7.91 -16.56 7.89
CA PRO A 264 8.73 -17.59 7.25
C PRO A 264 10.13 -17.72 7.90
N LEU A 265 10.52 -16.79 8.76
CA LEU A 265 11.74 -16.89 9.56
C LEU A 265 11.59 -17.93 10.68
N VAL A 266 10.39 -18.09 11.22
CA VAL A 266 10.06 -19.00 12.32
C VAL A 266 9.47 -20.31 11.80
N THR A 267 8.47 -20.25 10.93
CA THR A 267 7.77 -21.43 10.40
C THR A 267 8.27 -21.78 9.01
N LYS A 268 8.86 -22.94 8.88
CA LYS A 268 9.31 -23.50 7.61
C LYS A 268 8.22 -24.40 7.07
N THR A 269 7.54 -23.97 6.02
CA THR A 269 6.42 -24.69 5.40
C THR A 269 6.27 -24.27 3.94
N ASP A 270 5.78 -25.17 3.10
CA ASP A 270 5.41 -24.90 1.71
C ASP A 270 4.01 -24.26 1.60
N LYS A 271 3.25 -24.22 2.70
CA LYS A 271 1.95 -23.57 2.73
C LYS A 271 2.12 -22.06 2.80
N PRO A 272 1.27 -21.28 2.12
CA PRO A 272 1.31 -19.82 2.22
C PRO A 272 1.04 -19.38 3.65
N LEU A 273 1.98 -18.60 4.21
CA LEU A 273 1.80 -17.95 5.51
C LEU A 273 1.10 -16.60 5.30
N PRO A 274 0.23 -16.19 6.25
CA PRO A 274 -0.43 -14.89 6.15
C PRO A 274 0.55 -13.75 6.30
N VAL A 275 0.30 -12.67 5.58
CA VAL A 275 1.02 -11.41 5.68
C VAL A 275 0.08 -10.28 6.11
N CYS A 276 0.57 -9.06 6.23
CA CYS A 276 -0.15 -7.95 6.84
C CYS A 276 -1.57 -7.74 6.27
N ASN A 277 -1.72 -7.78 4.95
CA ASN A 277 -3.01 -7.54 4.29
C ASN A 277 -4.00 -8.71 4.39
N ASP A 278 -3.57 -9.90 4.78
CA ASP A 278 -4.50 -11.02 5.00
C ASP A 278 -5.34 -10.81 6.26
N CYS A 279 -4.81 -10.01 7.21
CA CYS A 279 -5.51 -9.61 8.43
C CYS A 279 -6.12 -8.20 8.33
N HIS A 280 -5.36 -7.25 7.76
CA HIS A 280 -5.72 -5.83 7.73
C HIS A 280 -6.36 -5.37 6.42
N THR A 281 -6.52 -6.26 5.43
CA THR A 281 -6.89 -5.94 4.06
C THR A 281 -5.85 -5.07 3.34
N ALA A 282 -6.06 -4.74 2.05
CA ALA A 282 -5.12 -3.92 1.28
C ALA A 282 -5.55 -2.45 1.25
N HIS A 283 -6.66 -2.16 0.58
CA HIS A 283 -7.11 -0.78 0.34
C HIS A 283 -8.13 -0.29 1.39
N THR A 284 -8.73 -1.20 2.20
CA THR A 284 -9.70 -0.86 3.25
C THR A 284 -9.11 -0.98 4.66
N ILE A 285 -7.85 -0.64 4.86
CA ILE A 285 -7.18 -0.74 6.16
C ILE A 285 -7.92 0.12 7.19
N ARG A 286 -8.46 -0.52 8.23
CA ARG A 286 -9.24 0.14 9.29
C ARG A 286 -8.41 0.35 10.55
N ARG A 287 -8.85 1.25 11.40
CA ARG A 287 -8.34 1.40 12.76
C ARG A 287 -8.65 0.14 13.57
N THR A 288 -7.67 -0.35 14.32
CA THR A 288 -7.79 -1.58 15.10
C THR A 288 -8.64 -1.40 16.37
N ASP A 289 -8.84 -0.16 16.81
CA ASP A 289 -9.71 0.18 17.96
C ASP A 289 -11.19 0.30 17.59
N GLU A 290 -11.52 0.37 16.29
CA GLU A 290 -12.90 0.41 15.83
C GLU A 290 -13.65 -0.91 16.13
N GLN A 291 -14.91 -0.80 16.54
CA GLN A 291 -15.74 -1.96 16.87
C GLN A 291 -15.91 -2.90 15.67
N GLY A 292 -16.10 -2.34 14.46
CA GLY A 292 -16.20 -3.11 13.22
C GLY A 292 -14.97 -3.96 12.95
N PHE A 293 -13.75 -3.42 13.14
CA PHE A 293 -12.52 -4.19 13.02
C PHE A 293 -12.46 -5.33 14.03
N LYS A 294 -12.77 -5.06 15.31
CA LYS A 294 -12.73 -6.06 16.38
C LYS A 294 -13.68 -7.24 16.16
N LEU A 295 -14.80 -7.04 15.48
CA LEU A 295 -15.73 -8.11 15.16
C LEU A 295 -15.31 -8.89 13.89
N THR A 296 -14.74 -8.22 12.91
CA THR A 296 -14.39 -8.86 11.62
C THR A 296 -13.06 -9.60 11.64
N ILE A 297 -12.10 -9.20 12.50
CA ILE A 297 -10.75 -9.80 12.52
C ILE A 297 -10.78 -11.31 12.80
N MET A 298 -11.73 -11.81 13.57
CA MET A 298 -11.87 -13.24 13.85
C MET A 298 -12.18 -14.04 12.60
N GLN A 299 -12.90 -13.45 11.63
CA GLN A 299 -13.18 -14.08 10.35
C GLN A 299 -11.89 -14.24 9.52
N GLN A 300 -10.96 -13.29 9.63
CA GLN A 300 -9.66 -13.40 8.95
C GLN A 300 -8.85 -14.58 9.51
N CYS A 301 -8.83 -14.76 10.84
CA CYS A 301 -8.21 -15.94 11.46
C CYS A 301 -8.88 -17.24 10.97
N GLY A 302 -10.20 -17.24 10.90
CA GLY A 302 -11.02 -18.38 10.49
C GLY A 302 -10.81 -18.83 9.04
N ARG A 303 -10.30 -17.97 8.15
CA ARG A 303 -9.99 -18.36 6.75
C ARG A 303 -8.98 -19.51 6.68
N CYS A 304 -8.00 -19.52 7.56
CA CYS A 304 -6.97 -20.55 7.62
C CYS A 304 -7.21 -21.52 8.80
N HIS A 305 -7.76 -21.02 9.92
CA HIS A 305 -7.98 -21.79 11.15
C HIS A 305 -9.47 -22.10 11.34
N ALA A 306 -10.15 -22.62 10.30
CA ALA A 306 -11.60 -22.82 10.28
C ALA A 306 -12.12 -23.66 11.45
N GLU A 307 -11.50 -24.82 11.72
CA GLU A 307 -11.92 -25.72 12.81
C GLU A 307 -11.72 -25.08 14.19
N ILE A 308 -10.58 -24.39 14.38
CA ILE A 308 -10.31 -23.68 15.64
C ILE A 308 -11.26 -22.52 15.84
N ALA A 309 -11.57 -21.77 14.79
CA ALA A 309 -12.54 -20.69 14.84
C ALA A 309 -13.96 -21.20 15.19
N LYS A 310 -14.36 -22.34 14.60
CA LYS A 310 -15.65 -22.99 14.91
C LYS A 310 -15.74 -23.35 16.40
N THR A 311 -14.72 -24.00 16.95
CA THR A 311 -14.70 -24.36 18.37
C THR A 311 -14.67 -23.13 19.28
N TYR A 312 -14.00 -22.02 18.87
CA TYR A 312 -14.06 -20.77 19.60
C TYR A 312 -15.50 -20.24 19.69
N PHE A 313 -16.25 -20.26 18.59
CA PHE A 313 -17.64 -19.80 18.58
C PHE A 313 -18.61 -20.68 19.39
N ASP A 314 -18.22 -21.89 19.77
CA ASP A 314 -18.96 -22.71 20.73
C ASP A 314 -18.76 -22.26 22.18
N THR A 315 -17.70 -21.49 22.46
CA THR A 315 -17.41 -20.97 23.82
C THR A 315 -18.28 -19.76 24.17
N TYR A 316 -18.32 -19.41 25.46
CA TYR A 316 -18.98 -18.19 25.93
C TYR A 316 -18.42 -16.94 25.25
N HIS A 317 -17.09 -16.79 25.17
CA HIS A 317 -16.44 -15.66 24.50
C HIS A 317 -16.89 -15.54 23.04
N GLY A 318 -16.92 -16.64 22.32
CA GLY A 318 -17.31 -16.67 20.92
C GLY A 318 -18.78 -16.32 20.72
N LYS A 319 -19.68 -16.92 21.51
CA LYS A 319 -21.13 -16.64 21.43
C LYS A 319 -21.46 -15.17 21.72
N VAL A 320 -20.87 -14.61 22.74
CA VAL A 320 -21.06 -13.19 23.10
C VAL A 320 -20.47 -12.26 22.04
N SER A 321 -19.33 -12.64 21.42
CA SER A 321 -18.77 -11.92 20.26
C SER A 321 -19.70 -11.94 19.04
N GLN A 322 -20.36 -13.08 18.76
CA GLN A 322 -21.35 -13.18 17.67
C GLN A 322 -22.56 -12.29 17.89
N LEU A 323 -22.92 -12.06 19.15
CA LEU A 323 -23.99 -11.12 19.53
C LEU A 323 -23.56 -9.65 19.43
N GLY A 324 -22.34 -9.36 18.95
CA GLY A 324 -21.87 -7.99 18.72
C GLY A 324 -21.14 -7.34 19.90
N TYR A 325 -20.93 -8.06 21.02
CA TYR A 325 -20.23 -7.50 22.17
C TYR A 325 -18.72 -7.46 21.94
N THR A 326 -18.16 -6.25 21.82
CA THR A 326 -16.78 -6.02 21.42
C THR A 326 -15.74 -6.14 22.53
N LYS A 327 -16.16 -6.17 23.80
CA LYS A 327 -15.25 -6.26 24.96
C LYS A 327 -14.90 -7.69 25.36
N THR A 328 -15.57 -8.71 24.81
CA THR A 328 -15.21 -10.10 25.06
C THR A 328 -13.88 -10.46 24.39
N ALA A 329 -13.13 -11.41 24.97
CA ALA A 329 -11.85 -11.85 24.45
C ALA A 329 -11.99 -12.48 23.06
N LYS A 330 -11.11 -12.09 22.15
CA LYS A 330 -10.97 -12.59 20.78
C LYS A 330 -9.70 -13.41 20.64
N CYS A 331 -9.49 -14.01 19.48
CA CYS A 331 -8.29 -14.82 19.23
C CYS A 331 -7.01 -14.10 19.64
N TYR A 332 -6.83 -12.85 19.21
CA TYR A 332 -5.63 -12.06 19.47
C TYR A 332 -5.47 -11.63 20.95
N ASP A 333 -6.54 -11.55 21.73
CA ASP A 333 -6.45 -11.19 23.14
C ASP A 333 -5.74 -12.28 23.96
N CYS A 334 -5.86 -13.54 23.48
CA CYS A 334 -5.21 -14.69 24.09
C CYS A 334 -3.87 -15.03 23.40
N HIS A 335 -3.86 -15.06 22.07
CA HIS A 335 -2.71 -15.54 21.29
C HIS A 335 -1.68 -14.47 20.95
N GLY A 336 -1.97 -13.20 21.18
CA GLY A 336 -1.23 -12.06 20.64
C GLY A 336 -1.71 -11.71 19.23
N ALA A 337 -1.28 -10.55 18.72
CA ALA A 337 -1.68 -10.05 17.41
C ALA A 337 -0.58 -10.24 16.36
N HIS A 338 0.58 -9.63 16.59
CA HIS A 338 1.70 -9.68 15.67
C HIS A 338 2.83 -10.58 16.14
N ASP A 339 2.83 -10.95 17.41
CA ASP A 339 3.82 -11.79 18.11
C ASP A 339 3.26 -13.18 18.46
N ILE A 340 2.38 -13.71 17.62
CA ILE A 340 1.76 -15.02 17.84
C ILE A 340 2.84 -16.10 17.88
N MET A 341 2.94 -16.84 18.99
CA MET A 341 3.93 -17.88 19.22
C MET A 341 3.25 -19.20 19.55
N ALA A 342 3.95 -20.31 19.26
CA ALA A 342 3.49 -21.62 19.69
C ALA A 342 3.30 -21.66 21.20
N VAL A 343 2.28 -22.36 21.71
CA VAL A 343 2.00 -22.48 23.17
C VAL A 343 3.16 -23.09 23.94
N THR A 344 4.02 -23.86 23.27
CA THR A 344 5.24 -24.44 23.84
C THR A 344 6.40 -23.46 23.96
N ASP A 345 6.33 -22.31 23.27
CA ASP A 345 7.34 -21.24 23.42
C ASP A 345 7.13 -20.51 24.75
N PRO A 346 8.16 -20.42 25.62
CA PRO A 346 8.02 -19.70 26.89
C PRO A 346 7.58 -18.24 26.77
N ARG A 347 7.82 -17.61 25.63
CA ARG A 347 7.43 -16.21 25.34
C ARG A 347 5.97 -16.08 24.93
N SER A 348 5.31 -17.20 24.56
CA SER A 348 3.90 -17.19 24.18
C SER A 348 3.02 -16.66 25.31
N HIS A 349 2.01 -15.86 24.98
CA HIS A 349 0.99 -15.40 25.90
C HIS A 349 0.23 -16.57 26.56
N LEU A 350 0.18 -17.72 25.89
CA LEU A 350 -0.50 -18.93 26.32
C LEU A 350 0.46 -20.01 26.84
N SER A 351 1.75 -19.72 26.97
CA SER A 351 2.68 -20.63 27.63
C SER A 351 2.22 -20.91 29.06
N ARG A 352 2.62 -22.07 29.61
CA ARG A 352 2.30 -22.43 31.00
C ARG A 352 2.68 -21.36 32.03
N GLN A 353 3.68 -20.55 31.71
CA GLN A 353 4.17 -19.47 32.58
C GLN A 353 3.28 -18.22 32.50
N ASN A 354 2.79 -17.88 31.29
CA ASN A 354 2.15 -16.59 30.99
C ASN A 354 0.60 -16.66 30.93
N VAL A 355 0.02 -17.86 30.76
CA VAL A 355 -1.42 -18.01 30.54
C VAL A 355 -2.27 -17.38 31.66
N LEU A 356 -1.80 -17.47 32.91
CA LEU A 356 -2.51 -16.86 34.05
C LEU A 356 -2.57 -15.34 33.91
N GLN A 357 -1.46 -14.70 33.60
CA GLN A 357 -1.42 -13.24 33.38
C GLN A 357 -2.30 -12.83 32.18
N THR A 358 -2.33 -13.65 31.15
CA THR A 358 -3.21 -13.42 29.99
C THR A 358 -4.68 -13.43 30.37
N CYS A 359 -5.12 -14.39 31.19
CA CYS A 359 -6.49 -14.43 31.70
C CYS A 359 -6.78 -13.24 32.63
N GLN A 360 -5.83 -12.85 33.48
CA GLN A 360 -5.99 -11.78 34.46
C GLN A 360 -6.14 -10.38 33.82
N LYS A 361 -5.79 -10.20 32.56
CA LYS A 361 -6.07 -8.93 31.85
C LYS A 361 -7.54 -8.53 31.85
N CYS A 362 -8.45 -9.51 31.93
CA CYS A 362 -9.88 -9.30 31.94
C CYS A 362 -10.55 -9.89 33.18
N HIS A 363 -10.00 -10.95 33.77
CA HIS A 363 -10.53 -11.70 34.89
C HIS A 363 -9.65 -11.47 36.14
N GLU A 364 -9.83 -10.33 36.82
CA GLU A 364 -9.15 -10.05 38.08
C GLU A 364 -9.37 -11.20 39.06
N GLY A 365 -8.30 -11.64 39.72
CA GLY A 365 -8.36 -12.77 40.66
C GLY A 365 -8.42 -14.16 40.01
N ALA A 366 -8.29 -14.28 38.68
CA ALA A 366 -8.16 -15.58 38.03
C ALA A 366 -7.01 -16.39 38.65
N THR A 367 -7.25 -17.67 38.87
CA THR A 367 -6.29 -18.62 39.45
C THR A 367 -5.78 -19.58 38.38
N ARG A 368 -4.79 -20.41 38.72
CA ARG A 368 -4.31 -21.48 37.81
C ARG A 368 -5.40 -22.49 37.45
N ARG A 369 -6.37 -22.73 38.34
CA ARG A 369 -7.55 -23.58 38.00
C ARG A 369 -8.42 -22.93 36.95
N PHE A 370 -8.66 -21.61 37.04
CA PHE A 370 -9.39 -20.85 36.04
C PHE A 370 -8.65 -20.88 34.68
N ALA A 371 -7.33 -20.69 34.68
CA ALA A 371 -6.52 -20.75 33.46
C ALA A 371 -6.44 -22.15 32.83
N GLY A 372 -6.84 -23.20 33.55
CA GLY A 372 -6.99 -24.56 33.02
C GLY A 372 -8.28 -24.80 32.23
N TYR A 373 -9.11 -23.77 32.03
CA TYR A 373 -10.31 -23.85 31.20
C TYR A 373 -9.98 -24.23 29.76
N LEU A 374 -10.78 -25.13 29.20
CA LEU A 374 -10.59 -25.65 27.84
C LEU A 374 -11.22 -24.66 26.83
N THR A 375 -10.44 -23.71 26.39
CA THR A 375 -10.88 -22.58 25.54
C THR A 375 -11.39 -22.96 24.15
N HIS A 376 -11.04 -24.16 23.65
CA HIS A 376 -11.45 -24.70 22.36
C HIS A 376 -12.16 -26.04 22.49
N ALA A 377 -12.78 -26.31 23.66
CA ALA A 377 -13.57 -27.52 23.83
C ALA A 377 -14.88 -27.44 23.05
N THR A 378 -15.25 -28.54 22.43
CA THR A 378 -16.51 -28.65 21.68
C THR A 378 -17.27 -29.91 22.11
N HIS A 379 -18.59 -29.84 22.11
CA HIS A 379 -19.46 -30.98 22.32
C HIS A 379 -19.66 -31.83 21.05
N HIS A 380 -19.00 -31.51 19.95
CA HIS A 380 -19.10 -32.23 18.68
C HIS A 380 -18.03 -33.32 18.49
N ASP A 381 -16.99 -33.36 19.34
CA ASP A 381 -15.91 -34.33 19.24
C ASP A 381 -15.94 -35.35 20.40
N PRO A 382 -16.55 -36.55 20.18
CA PRO A 382 -16.66 -37.58 21.23
C PRO A 382 -15.31 -38.22 21.57
N LYS A 383 -14.31 -38.15 20.67
CA LYS A 383 -12.99 -38.76 20.92
C LYS A 383 -12.15 -37.87 21.83
N LYS A 384 -12.12 -36.57 21.56
CA LYS A 384 -11.32 -35.61 22.32
C LYS A 384 -11.99 -35.15 23.61
N TYR A 385 -13.32 -35.01 23.59
CA TYR A 385 -14.11 -34.49 24.72
C TYR A 385 -15.33 -35.39 25.04
N PRO A 386 -15.12 -36.69 25.36
CA PRO A 386 -16.24 -37.66 25.53
C PRO A 386 -17.24 -37.24 26.58
N PHE A 387 -16.78 -36.74 27.73
CA PHE A 387 -17.66 -36.28 28.79
C PHE A 387 -18.56 -35.13 28.33
N LEU A 388 -18.01 -34.13 27.67
CA LEU A 388 -18.74 -32.96 27.17
C LEU A 388 -19.76 -33.36 26.09
N PHE A 389 -19.36 -34.28 25.19
CA PHE A 389 -20.27 -34.83 24.17
C PHE A 389 -21.47 -35.53 24.77
N TRP A 390 -21.25 -36.53 25.62
CA TRP A 390 -22.34 -37.32 26.16
C TRP A 390 -23.22 -36.52 27.10
N THR A 391 -22.69 -35.61 27.90
CA THR A 391 -23.47 -34.72 28.76
C THR A 391 -24.40 -33.80 27.95
N PHE A 392 -23.85 -33.17 26.90
CA PHE A 392 -24.62 -32.27 26.04
C PHE A 392 -25.77 -33.01 25.34
N TRP A 393 -25.47 -34.15 24.69
CA TRP A 393 -26.48 -34.89 23.94
C TRP A 393 -27.48 -35.57 24.86
N GLY A 394 -27.08 -36.06 26.02
CA GLY A 394 -27.97 -36.59 27.05
C GLY A 394 -28.95 -35.55 27.56
N MET A 395 -28.49 -34.35 27.92
CA MET A 395 -29.36 -33.26 28.35
C MET A 395 -30.26 -32.75 27.21
N THR A 396 -29.76 -32.69 25.99
CA THR A 396 -30.57 -32.32 24.81
C THR A 396 -31.66 -33.35 24.57
N GLY A 397 -31.35 -34.64 24.65
CA GLY A 397 -32.30 -35.75 24.52
C GLY A 397 -33.39 -35.70 25.61
N LEU A 398 -33.01 -35.44 26.87
CA LEU A 398 -33.93 -35.25 27.97
C LEU A 398 -34.87 -34.07 27.72
N LEU A 399 -34.33 -32.91 27.29
CA LEU A 399 -35.12 -31.72 27.00
C LEU A 399 -36.12 -31.97 25.88
N VAL A 400 -35.67 -32.50 24.75
CA VAL A 400 -36.53 -32.85 23.60
C VAL A 400 -37.59 -33.87 24.00
N GLY A 401 -37.21 -34.93 24.73
CA GLY A 401 -38.14 -35.93 25.24
C GLY A 401 -39.25 -35.34 26.15
N THR A 402 -38.85 -34.44 27.05
CA THR A 402 -39.81 -33.74 27.94
C THR A 402 -40.79 -32.91 27.12
N PHE A 403 -40.33 -32.12 26.15
CA PHE A 403 -41.24 -31.33 25.30
C PHE A 403 -42.14 -32.20 24.42
N LEU A 404 -41.63 -33.33 23.88
CA LEU A 404 -42.42 -34.26 23.09
C LEU A 404 -43.52 -34.89 23.94
N ILE A 405 -43.17 -35.41 25.11
CA ILE A 405 -44.15 -36.02 26.03
C ILE A 405 -45.21 -34.98 26.47
N SER A 406 -44.76 -33.78 26.87
CA SER A 406 -45.66 -32.70 27.26
C SER A 406 -46.55 -32.23 26.12
N GLY A 407 -46.01 -32.15 24.91
CA GLY A 407 -46.75 -31.80 23.69
C GLY A 407 -47.82 -32.85 23.36
N ILE A 408 -47.44 -34.12 23.37
CA ILE A 408 -48.40 -35.26 23.17
C ILE A 408 -49.50 -35.22 24.24
N HIS A 409 -49.11 -35.09 25.50
CA HIS A 409 -50.06 -34.99 26.59
C HIS A 409 -51.06 -33.83 26.39
N THR A 410 -50.55 -32.65 26.04
CA THR A 410 -51.37 -31.47 25.77
C THR A 410 -52.33 -31.71 24.59
N LEU A 411 -51.86 -32.32 23.51
CA LEU A 411 -52.70 -32.65 22.35
C LEU A 411 -53.78 -33.64 22.68
N LEU A 412 -53.49 -34.68 23.46
CA LEU A 412 -54.46 -35.67 23.91
C LEU A 412 -55.53 -35.06 24.88
N TRP A 413 -55.10 -34.09 25.68
CA TRP A 413 -56.00 -33.43 26.64
C TRP A 413 -56.84 -32.29 26.04
N LEU A 414 -56.43 -31.72 24.92
CA LEU A 414 -57.07 -30.59 24.26
C LEU A 414 -58.53 -30.79 23.92
N PRO A 415 -58.97 -31.95 23.36
CA PRO A 415 -60.44 -32.18 23.12
C PRO A 415 -61.28 -32.10 24.38
N ARG A 416 -60.79 -32.67 25.46
CA ARG A 416 -61.48 -32.65 26.77
C ARG A 416 -61.50 -31.21 27.33
N ALA A 417 -60.43 -30.47 27.23
CA ALA A 417 -60.42 -29.08 27.68
C ALA A 417 -61.44 -28.21 26.91
N LEU A 418 -61.53 -28.41 25.60
CA LEU A 418 -62.46 -27.70 24.73
C LEU A 418 -63.95 -28.10 25.11
N GLN A 419 -64.17 -29.34 25.35
CA GLN A 419 -65.48 -29.81 25.81
C GLN A 419 -65.89 -29.20 27.16
N MET A 420 -65.06 -29.25 28.19
CA MET A 420 -65.23 -28.59 29.45
C MET A 420 -65.48 -27.08 29.33
N LYS A 421 -64.80 -26.41 28.45
CA LYS A 421 -65.04 -25.00 28.19
C LYS A 421 -66.38 -24.71 27.57
N ARG A 422 -66.84 -25.57 26.66
CA ARG A 422 -68.23 -25.50 26.10
C ARG A 422 -69.26 -25.70 27.14
N GLU A 423 -69.16 -26.76 27.97
CA GLU A 423 -70.05 -27.05 29.07
C GLU A 423 -70.12 -25.91 30.12
N ARG A 424 -68.96 -25.33 30.43
CA ARG A 424 -68.90 -24.17 31.34
C ARG A 424 -69.59 -22.93 30.76
N LYS A 425 -69.44 -22.68 29.45
CA LYS A 425 -70.16 -21.60 28.76
C LYS A 425 -71.66 -21.83 28.81
N GLN A 426 -72.13 -23.06 28.56
CA GLN A 426 -73.54 -23.40 28.60
C GLN A 426 -74.13 -23.23 30.02
N ARG A 427 -73.40 -23.67 31.06
CA ARG A 427 -73.80 -23.46 32.46
C ARG A 427 -73.90 -22.00 32.90
N HIS A 428 -73.01 -21.16 32.33
CA HIS A 428 -73.06 -19.71 32.61
C HIS A 428 -74.17 -19.00 31.84
N ALA A 429 -74.55 -19.46 30.65
CA ALA A 429 -75.72 -18.96 29.94
C ALA A 429 -77.04 -19.34 30.67
N ALA A 430 -77.22 -20.61 31.09
CA ALA A 430 -78.37 -21.09 31.81
C ALA A 430 -78.56 -20.52 33.24
N LYS A 431 -77.60 -19.77 33.78
CA LYS A 431 -77.71 -19.05 35.04
C LYS A 431 -78.07 -17.58 34.88
N ARG A 432 -78.16 -17.10 33.65
CA ARG A 432 -78.52 -15.71 33.32
C ARG A 432 -79.94 -15.56 32.85
N ASP A 433 -80.60 -16.67 32.47
CA ASP A 433 -82.02 -16.80 32.25
C ASP A 433 -82.71 -17.24 33.59
#